data_fd9551cefc958f910cb06fdaaf860931
#
_entry.id   fd9551cefc958f910cb06fdaaf860931
#
_cell.length_a   1.000
_cell.length_b   1.000
_cell.length_c   1.000
_cell.angle_alpha   90.00
_cell.angle_beta   90.00
_cell.angle_gamma   90.00
#
_symmetry.space_group_name_H-M   'P 1'
#
loop_
_entity.id
_entity.type
_entity.pdbx_description
1 polymer ?
#
loop_
_entity_poly.entity_id
_entity_poly.type
_entity_poly.pdbx_seq_one_letter_code
_entity_poly.pdbx_strand_id
1 'polypeptide(L)'
;MNYIGSKYSLLDFLETTIADVTGYHNGDNYIFADLFSGTGIVGQTYKAKGCSVISNDIQYYSYVLSKHYIENTPELNSELLSYFNNLEPVEGFIYNNYCEGSGSGRNYFTNYNGKKCDAIRIESVSYTHLRAHE
;
A
#
# COMPACT_ATOMS: atom_id res chain seq x y z
N MET A 1 0.87 -10.00 -5.54
CA MET A 1 0.06 -10.66 -4.48
C MET A 1 -1.38 -10.64 -4.95
N ASN A 2 -2.00 -11.80 -5.14
CA ASN A 2 -3.42 -11.86 -5.51
C ASN A 2 -4.26 -11.64 -4.25
N TYR A 3 -4.79 -10.45 -4.09
CA TYR A 3 -5.68 -10.12 -3.00
C TYR A 3 -7.11 -10.56 -3.35
N ILE A 4 -7.72 -11.37 -2.48
CA ILE A 4 -9.11 -11.83 -2.68
C ILE A 4 -10.02 -10.60 -2.58
N GLY A 5 -10.81 -10.33 -3.64
CA GLY A 5 -11.71 -9.19 -3.71
C GLY A 5 -11.09 -7.88 -4.22
N SER A 6 -9.85 -7.91 -4.73
CA SER A 6 -9.28 -6.76 -5.42
C SER A 6 -10.08 -6.43 -6.69
N LYS A 7 -10.47 -5.17 -6.84
CA LYS A 7 -11.16 -4.67 -8.05
C LYS A 7 -10.21 -4.43 -9.24
N TYR A 8 -8.95 -4.85 -9.13
CA TYR A 8 -7.94 -4.60 -10.18
C TYR A 8 -8.36 -5.13 -11.54
N SER A 9 -8.88 -6.35 -11.62
CA SER A 9 -9.36 -6.97 -12.87
C SER A 9 -10.66 -6.35 -13.41
N LEU A 10 -11.31 -5.52 -12.64
CA LEU A 10 -12.55 -4.83 -13.01
C LEU A 10 -12.33 -3.37 -13.38
N LEU A 11 -11.10 -2.86 -13.35
CA LEU A 11 -10.82 -1.43 -13.56
C LEU A 11 -11.35 -0.92 -14.89
N ASP A 12 -11.06 -1.61 -16.00
CA ASP A 12 -11.50 -1.20 -17.34
C ASP A 12 -13.03 -1.12 -17.44
N PHE A 13 -13.71 -2.12 -16.86
CA PHE A 13 -15.18 -2.13 -16.82
C PHE A 13 -15.72 -0.96 -15.98
N LEU A 14 -15.16 -0.74 -14.79
CA LEU A 14 -15.57 0.33 -13.90
C LEU A 14 -15.32 1.71 -14.52
N GLU A 15 -14.16 1.91 -15.12
CA GLU A 15 -13.82 3.18 -15.77
C GLU A 15 -14.76 3.49 -16.93
N THR A 16 -15.00 2.51 -17.80
CA THR A 16 -15.92 2.67 -18.93
C THR A 16 -17.34 2.97 -18.43
N THR A 17 -17.84 2.18 -17.48
CA THR A 17 -19.19 2.35 -16.95
C THR A 17 -19.38 3.72 -16.27
N ILE A 18 -18.40 4.14 -15.47
CA ILE A 18 -18.47 5.44 -14.77
C ILE A 18 -18.42 6.58 -15.79
N ALA A 19 -17.55 6.50 -16.79
CA ALA A 19 -17.49 7.51 -17.85
C ALA A 19 -18.81 7.62 -18.63
N ASP A 20 -19.39 6.48 -19.01
CA ASP A 20 -20.66 6.43 -19.77
C ASP A 20 -21.83 7.03 -18.97
N VAL A 21 -21.88 6.76 -17.67
CA VAL A 21 -22.99 7.22 -16.81
C VAL A 21 -22.83 8.68 -16.38
N THR A 22 -21.60 9.11 -16.09
CA THR A 22 -21.34 10.43 -15.50
C THR A 22 -20.90 11.48 -16.53
N GLY A 23 -20.50 11.05 -17.72
CA GLY A 23 -19.85 11.92 -18.70
C GLY A 23 -18.43 12.35 -18.31
N TYR A 24 -17.82 11.68 -17.34
CA TYR A 24 -16.47 12.00 -16.88
C TYR A 24 -15.43 11.79 -17.98
N HIS A 25 -14.56 12.78 -18.15
CA HIS A 25 -13.38 12.69 -19.01
C HIS A 25 -12.11 12.99 -18.19
N ASN A 26 -10.99 12.38 -18.60
CA ASN A 26 -9.71 12.59 -17.92
C ASN A 26 -9.34 14.09 -17.91
N GLY A 27 -8.99 14.59 -16.73
CA GLY A 27 -8.65 16.00 -16.51
C GLY A 27 -9.80 16.87 -16.02
N ASP A 28 -11.03 16.34 -15.98
CA ASP A 28 -12.15 17.03 -15.35
C ASP A 28 -11.96 17.11 -13.83
N ASN A 29 -12.38 18.22 -13.24
CA ASN A 29 -12.28 18.42 -11.79
C ASN A 29 -13.48 17.77 -11.08
N TYR A 30 -13.40 16.46 -10.84
CA TYR A 30 -14.42 15.69 -10.15
C TYR A 30 -13.98 15.27 -8.75
N ILE A 31 -14.97 15.10 -7.87
CA ILE A 31 -14.80 14.41 -6.58
C ILE A 31 -15.26 12.96 -6.77
N PHE A 32 -14.36 12.01 -6.58
CA PHE A 32 -14.64 10.58 -6.64
C PHE A 32 -14.71 9.98 -5.24
N ALA A 33 -15.85 9.37 -4.88
CA ALA A 33 -16.02 8.72 -3.59
C ALA A 33 -16.08 7.19 -3.74
N ASP A 34 -15.07 6.48 -3.19
CA ASP A 34 -15.04 5.03 -3.08
C ASP A 34 -15.44 4.62 -1.65
N LEU A 35 -16.71 4.25 -1.47
CA LEU A 35 -17.30 3.95 -0.15
C LEU A 35 -16.93 2.57 0.38
N PHE A 36 -16.39 1.69 -0.47
CA PHE A 36 -15.95 0.33 -0.14
C PHE A 36 -14.59 0.08 -0.77
N SER A 37 -13.59 0.86 -0.36
CA SER A 37 -12.33 1.00 -1.07
C SER A 37 -11.44 -0.25 -1.07
N GLY A 38 -11.57 -1.14 -0.08
CA GLY A 38 -10.77 -2.36 0.00
C GLY A 38 -9.27 -2.06 -0.09
N THR A 39 -8.64 -2.48 -1.18
CA THR A 39 -7.21 -2.20 -1.44
C THR A 39 -6.93 -0.78 -1.92
N GLY A 40 -7.95 0.04 -2.16
CA GLY A 40 -7.84 1.40 -2.65
C GLY A 40 -7.50 1.53 -4.14
N ILE A 41 -7.50 0.44 -4.90
CA ILE A 41 -7.02 0.46 -6.29
C ILE A 41 -7.86 1.36 -7.20
N VAL A 42 -9.18 1.41 -7.01
CA VAL A 42 -10.08 2.27 -7.79
C VAL A 42 -9.81 3.74 -7.46
N GLY A 43 -9.74 4.08 -6.17
CA GLY A 43 -9.39 5.43 -5.72
C GLY A 43 -8.04 5.90 -6.24
N GLN A 44 -7.02 5.01 -6.22
CA GLN A 44 -5.70 5.32 -6.79
C GLN A 44 -5.78 5.65 -8.28
N THR A 45 -6.57 4.89 -9.03
CA THR A 45 -6.76 5.11 -10.46
C THR A 45 -7.38 6.49 -10.74
N TYR A 46 -8.43 6.87 -9.99
CA TYR A 46 -9.06 8.18 -10.15
C TYR A 46 -8.19 9.34 -9.62
N LYS A 47 -7.42 9.12 -8.56
CA LYS A 47 -6.40 10.09 -8.12
C LYS A 47 -5.36 10.35 -9.19
N ALA A 48 -4.85 9.30 -9.86
CA ALA A 48 -3.90 9.43 -10.96
C ALA A 48 -4.47 10.19 -12.18
N LYS A 49 -5.80 10.18 -12.34
CA LYS A 49 -6.52 10.96 -13.36
C LYS A 49 -6.83 12.40 -12.94
N GLY A 50 -6.40 12.82 -11.76
CA GLY A 50 -6.56 14.19 -11.26
C GLY A 50 -7.82 14.43 -10.42
N CYS A 51 -8.60 13.41 -10.13
CA CYS A 51 -9.77 13.55 -9.25
C CYS A 51 -9.36 13.80 -7.80
N SER A 52 -10.16 14.59 -7.07
CA SER A 52 -10.15 14.57 -5.62
C SER A 52 -10.84 13.30 -5.12
N VAL A 53 -10.15 12.49 -4.33
CA VAL A 53 -10.67 11.17 -3.93
C VAL A 53 -11.03 11.13 -2.45
N ILE A 54 -12.25 10.66 -2.17
CA ILE A 54 -12.71 10.31 -0.82
C ILE A 54 -12.77 8.78 -0.75
N SER A 55 -11.98 8.20 0.15
CA SER A 55 -11.89 6.75 0.31
C SER A 55 -12.42 6.34 1.68
N ASN A 56 -13.32 5.37 1.71
CA ASN A 56 -13.91 4.83 2.94
C ASN A 56 -13.93 3.30 2.91
N ASP A 57 -13.68 2.69 4.06
CA ASP A 57 -13.87 1.26 4.29
C ASP A 57 -13.96 0.99 5.79
N ILE A 58 -14.65 -0.08 6.17
CA ILE A 58 -14.77 -0.50 7.58
C ILE A 58 -13.49 -1.20 8.09
N GLN A 59 -12.68 -1.74 7.18
CA GLN A 59 -11.49 -2.51 7.54
C GLN A 59 -10.29 -1.61 7.83
N TYR A 60 -9.65 -1.80 8.98
CA TYR A 60 -8.50 -1.01 9.39
C TYR A 60 -7.32 -1.09 8.40
N TYR A 61 -7.05 -2.26 7.81
CA TYR A 61 -6.00 -2.38 6.80
C TYR A 61 -6.29 -1.52 5.56
N SER A 62 -7.56 -1.41 5.16
CA SER A 62 -7.98 -0.57 4.04
C SER A 62 -7.75 0.92 4.34
N TYR A 63 -8.02 1.36 5.57
CA TYR A 63 -7.68 2.70 6.04
C TYR A 63 -6.18 2.98 5.92
N VAL A 64 -5.31 2.05 6.37
CA VAL A 64 -3.85 2.20 6.26
C VAL A 64 -3.39 2.30 4.81
N LEU A 65 -3.94 1.45 3.93
CA LEU A 65 -3.66 1.51 2.49
C LEU A 65 -4.12 2.83 1.87
N SER A 66 -5.31 3.31 2.24
CA SER A 66 -5.86 4.58 1.75
C SER A 66 -5.04 5.77 2.23
N LYS A 67 -4.55 5.78 3.46
CA LYS A 67 -3.61 6.79 3.94
C LYS A 67 -2.35 6.84 3.08
N HIS A 68 -1.81 5.70 2.73
CA HIS A 68 -0.60 5.64 1.90
C HIS A 68 -0.86 6.05 0.44
N TYR A 69 -1.88 5.47 -0.19
CA TYR A 69 -2.07 5.61 -1.63
C TYR A 69 -2.93 6.81 -2.03
N ILE A 70 -3.89 7.21 -1.20
CA ILE A 70 -4.86 8.25 -1.51
C ILE A 70 -4.49 9.58 -0.84
N GLU A 71 -4.31 9.60 0.47
CA GLU A 71 -4.03 10.82 1.23
C GLU A 71 -2.61 11.34 0.96
N ASN A 72 -1.63 10.44 0.91
CA ASN A 72 -0.23 10.82 0.75
C ASN A 72 0.05 11.34 -0.66
N THR A 73 0.76 12.47 -0.75
CA THR A 73 1.32 12.99 -2.00
C THR A 73 2.79 12.55 -2.03
N PRO A 74 3.15 11.54 -2.83
CA PRO A 74 4.48 10.98 -2.73
C PRO A 74 5.53 11.89 -3.35
N GLU A 75 6.22 12.64 -2.54
CA GLU A 75 7.63 12.87 -2.82
C GLU A 75 8.37 11.65 -2.27
N LEU A 76 8.81 10.78 -3.17
CA LEU A 76 9.65 9.63 -2.82
C LEU A 76 10.95 10.17 -2.21
N ASN A 77 11.09 10.04 -0.90
CA ASN A 77 12.36 10.32 -0.25
C ASN A 77 13.36 9.21 -0.63
N SER A 78 14.12 9.47 -1.69
CA SER A 78 15.11 8.52 -2.23
C SER A 78 16.22 8.20 -1.21
N GLU A 79 16.54 9.12 -0.32
CA GLU A 79 17.53 8.91 0.73
C GLU A 79 17.02 7.92 1.78
N LEU A 80 15.76 8.07 2.21
CA LEU A 80 15.13 7.15 3.14
C LEU A 80 14.98 5.74 2.55
N LEU A 81 14.58 5.65 1.27
CA LEU A 81 14.52 4.36 0.59
C LEU A 81 15.90 3.71 0.45
N SER A 82 16.92 4.49 0.13
CA SER A 82 18.29 4.01 0.08
C SER A 82 18.77 3.54 1.45
N TYR A 83 18.48 4.29 2.50
CA TYR A 83 18.77 3.91 3.88
C TYR A 83 18.17 2.55 4.24
N PHE A 84 16.86 2.36 4.04
CA PHE A 84 16.18 1.10 4.32
C PHE A 84 16.72 -0.07 3.46
N ASN A 85 17.07 0.20 2.21
CA ASN A 85 17.67 -0.81 1.34
C ASN A 85 19.06 -1.25 1.77
N ASN A 86 19.79 -0.44 2.52
CA ASN A 86 21.13 -0.74 3.00
C ASN A 86 21.17 -1.31 4.42
N LEU A 87 20.03 -1.47 5.10
CA LEU A 87 19.98 -2.10 6.41
C LEU A 87 20.48 -3.55 6.35
N GLU A 88 21.27 -3.96 7.33
CA GLU A 88 21.69 -5.36 7.47
C GLU A 88 20.48 -6.24 7.81
N PRO A 89 20.31 -7.39 7.13
CA PRO A 89 19.23 -8.32 7.39
C PRO A 89 19.32 -8.91 8.80
N VAL A 90 18.18 -8.95 9.53
CA VAL A 90 18.12 -9.49 10.91
C VAL A 90 17.09 -10.61 11.03
N GLU A 91 17.32 -11.57 11.92
CA GLU A 91 16.37 -12.61 12.25
C GLU A 91 15.34 -12.07 13.26
N GLY A 92 14.11 -11.85 12.80
CA GLY A 92 13.03 -11.35 13.60
C GLY A 92 11.75 -12.17 13.43
N PHE A 93 10.60 -11.53 13.67
CA PHE A 93 9.31 -12.19 13.65
C PHE A 93 8.96 -12.78 12.27
N ILE A 94 9.23 -12.04 11.18
CA ILE A 94 8.90 -12.47 9.82
C ILE A 94 9.78 -13.66 9.43
N TYR A 95 11.08 -13.56 9.68
CA TYR A 95 11.99 -14.67 9.45
C TYR A 95 11.55 -15.94 10.18
N ASN A 96 11.37 -15.85 11.49
CA ASN A 96 11.09 -17.00 12.36
C ASN A 96 9.74 -17.68 12.07
N ASN A 97 8.78 -16.97 11.47
CA ASN A 97 7.44 -17.51 11.27
C ASN A 97 7.07 -17.80 9.82
N TYR A 98 7.80 -17.23 8.82
CA TYR A 98 7.33 -17.22 7.44
C TYR A 98 8.42 -17.55 6.39
N CYS A 99 9.66 -17.86 6.81
CA CYS A 99 10.74 -18.16 5.89
C CYS A 99 11.06 -19.64 5.79
N GLU A 100 11.62 -20.03 4.65
CA GLU A 100 12.01 -21.41 4.34
C GLU A 100 12.96 -22.01 5.39
N GLY A 101 13.95 -21.24 5.84
CA GLY A 101 14.99 -21.70 6.79
C GLY A 101 14.60 -21.59 8.26
N SER A 102 13.41 -21.08 8.58
CA SER A 102 13.00 -20.87 9.98
C SER A 102 12.56 -22.13 10.71
N GLY A 103 12.30 -23.23 10.00
CA GLY A 103 11.72 -24.44 10.56
C GLY A 103 10.22 -24.35 10.87
N SER A 104 9.56 -23.23 10.54
CA SER A 104 8.12 -23.02 10.78
C SER A 104 7.20 -23.81 9.84
N GLY A 105 7.75 -24.44 8.80
CA GLY A 105 6.99 -25.11 7.74
C GLY A 105 6.30 -24.16 6.77
N ARG A 106 6.52 -22.85 6.88
CA ARG A 106 5.94 -21.82 6.03
C ARG A 106 7.02 -21.21 5.13
N ASN A 107 6.80 -21.22 3.83
CA ASN A 107 7.76 -20.81 2.80
C ASN A 107 7.25 -19.62 2.00
N TYR A 108 6.80 -18.56 2.69
CA TYR A 108 6.28 -17.35 2.03
C TYR A 108 7.39 -16.42 1.57
N PHE A 109 8.53 -16.44 2.27
CA PHE A 109 9.69 -15.60 1.97
C PHE A 109 10.95 -16.46 1.91
N THR A 110 11.89 -16.04 1.06
CA THR A 110 13.28 -16.51 1.18
C THR A 110 13.87 -15.99 2.50
N ASN A 111 14.90 -16.67 3.01
CA ASN A 111 15.57 -16.26 4.25
C ASN A 111 16.06 -14.81 4.19
N TYR A 112 16.67 -14.41 3.08
CA TYR A 112 17.15 -13.06 2.89
C TYR A 112 16.03 -12.03 2.93
N ASN A 113 14.96 -12.26 2.17
CA ASN A 113 13.84 -11.30 2.11
C ASN A 113 13.12 -11.17 3.46
N GLY A 114 12.91 -12.28 4.18
CA GLY A 114 12.30 -12.24 5.50
C GLY A 114 13.13 -11.47 6.52
N LYS A 115 14.44 -11.72 6.55
CA LYS A 115 15.37 -10.97 7.41
C LYS A 115 15.43 -9.48 7.04
N LYS A 116 15.36 -9.17 5.77
CA LYS A 116 15.32 -7.78 5.28
C LYS A 116 14.03 -7.07 5.70
N CYS A 117 12.89 -7.74 5.57
CA CYS A 117 11.61 -7.24 6.05
C CYS A 117 11.62 -6.97 7.57
N ASP A 118 12.24 -7.86 8.35
CA ASP A 118 12.38 -7.65 9.79
C ASP A 118 13.27 -6.44 10.13
N ALA A 119 14.39 -6.27 9.43
CA ALA A 119 15.27 -5.11 9.61
C ALA A 119 14.52 -3.80 9.32
N ILE A 120 13.82 -3.72 8.18
CA ILE A 120 13.05 -2.53 7.80
C ILE A 120 11.92 -2.26 8.81
N ARG A 121 11.21 -3.30 9.25
CA ARG A 121 10.13 -3.17 10.23
C ARG A 121 10.63 -2.62 11.56
N ILE A 122 11.74 -3.13 12.09
CA ILE A 122 12.33 -2.67 13.35
C ILE A 122 12.72 -1.21 13.24
N GLU A 123 13.42 -0.86 12.17
CA GLU A 123 13.91 0.49 11.96
C GLU A 123 12.79 1.51 11.70
N SER A 124 11.75 1.15 10.95
CA SER A 124 10.62 2.03 10.69
C SER A 124 9.84 2.39 11.96
N VAL A 125 9.74 1.46 12.92
CA VAL A 125 9.11 1.72 14.23
C VAL A 125 9.98 2.69 15.03
N SER A 126 11.29 2.48 15.08
CA SER A 126 12.25 3.38 15.73
C SER A 126 12.17 4.80 15.16
N TYR A 127 12.16 4.91 13.83
CA TYR A 127 12.04 6.20 13.14
C TYR A 127 10.72 6.94 13.42
N THR A 128 9.62 6.21 13.54
CA THR A 128 8.32 6.79 13.87
C THR A 128 8.31 7.35 15.31
N HIS A 129 8.92 6.65 16.24
CA HIS A 129 9.05 7.12 17.63
C HIS A 129 9.93 8.36 17.76
N LEU A 130 11.01 8.47 17.00
CA LEU A 130 11.89 9.64 17.01
C LEU A 130 11.16 10.90 16.51
N ARG A 131 10.32 10.79 15.47
CA ARG A 131 9.54 11.92 14.95
C ARG A 131 8.34 12.33 15.81
N ALA A 132 7.84 11.46 16.66
CA ALA A 132 6.73 11.79 17.56
C ALA A 132 7.16 12.67 18.75
N HIS A 133 8.46 12.92 18.91
CA HIS A 133 9.06 13.74 19.97
C HIS A 133 9.62 15.08 19.47
N GLU A 134 9.56 15.37 18.17
CA GLU A 134 9.85 16.66 17.56
C GLU A 134 8.55 17.47 17.34
#